data_2e2c5d4070ed78e85c7297b8cc4117aa
#
_entry.id   2e2c5d4070ed78e85c7297b8cc4117aa
#
_cell.length_a   1.000
_cell.length_b   1.000
_cell.length_c   1.000
_cell.angle_alpha   90.00
_cell.angle_beta   90.00
_cell.angle_gamma   90.00
#
_symmetry.space_group_name_H-M   'P 1'
#
loop_
_entity.id
_entity.type
_entity.pdbx_description
1 polymer ?
#
loop_
_entity_poly.entity_id
_entity_poly.type
_entity_poly.pdbx_seq_one_letter_code
_entity_poly.pdbx_strand_id
1 'polypeptide(L)'
;MDNILYADIVGFTAISSTYSAQDLVKILNELFARFDRLAEKYQQLRIKILGDCYYCISGAPVERPDHAVLCVHMGLSMVKAIKYVQQKTNSPVDMRVGIHTGAVLAGILGQRQWQFDVYSKDVELANKMESSGKAGRVHLSEKTLSFLNGEFEVEPAFGEKREEALRIAGLKTFFISKVLKPVSRTWGVAEGEKCAFLLSPVIDARLSGEEVFKRFL
;
A
#
# COMPACT_ATOMS: atom_id res chain seq x y z
N MET A 1 -9.54 1.13 -13.05
CA MET A 1 -9.21 0.03 -12.09
C MET A 1 -7.95 0.42 -11.35
N ASP A 2 -7.95 0.23 -10.04
CA ASP A 2 -6.91 0.72 -9.16
C ASP A 2 -6.15 -0.44 -8.52
N ASN A 3 -4.90 -0.21 -8.15
CA ASN A 3 -4.15 -1.15 -7.34
C ASN A 3 -4.26 -0.78 -5.87
N ILE A 4 -4.57 -1.77 -5.06
CA ILE A 4 -4.76 -1.65 -3.63
C ILE A 4 -3.61 -2.39 -2.96
N LEU A 5 -2.86 -1.71 -2.10
CA LEU A 5 -1.73 -2.25 -1.37
C LEU A 5 -1.99 -2.20 0.13
N TYR A 6 -1.89 -3.35 0.78
CA TYR A 6 -1.77 -3.49 2.23
C TYR A 6 -0.37 -3.97 2.59
N ALA A 7 0.23 -3.36 3.58
CA ALA A 7 1.55 -3.73 4.08
C ALA A 7 1.56 -3.73 5.61
N ASP A 8 1.89 -4.86 6.21
CA ASP A 8 1.84 -5.10 7.65
C ASP A 8 3.20 -5.52 8.19
N ILE A 9 3.48 -5.20 9.45
CA ILE A 9 4.75 -5.52 10.12
C ILE A 9 4.66 -6.89 10.79
N VAL A 10 5.28 -7.88 10.20
CA VAL A 10 5.40 -9.20 10.81
C VAL A 10 6.31 -9.13 12.03
N GLY A 11 5.85 -9.64 13.17
CA GLY A 11 6.59 -9.59 14.44
C GLY A 11 6.33 -8.33 15.27
N PHE A 12 5.40 -7.46 14.86
CA PHE A 12 5.06 -6.23 15.59
C PHE A 12 4.65 -6.50 17.04
N THR A 13 3.85 -7.53 17.29
CA THR A 13 3.43 -7.91 18.66
C THR A 13 4.63 -8.22 19.57
N ALA A 14 5.69 -8.83 19.02
CA ALA A 14 6.90 -9.13 19.80
C ALA A 14 7.66 -7.85 20.19
N ILE A 15 7.81 -6.90 19.26
CA ILE A 15 8.45 -5.61 19.59
C ILE A 15 7.57 -4.76 20.50
N SER A 16 6.26 -4.76 20.35
CA SER A 16 5.34 -4.00 21.19
C SER A 16 5.33 -4.44 22.63
N SER A 17 5.68 -5.70 22.92
CA SER A 17 5.82 -6.21 24.28
C SER A 17 7.18 -5.89 24.93
N THR A 18 8.19 -5.53 24.14
CA THR A 18 9.58 -5.33 24.61
C THR A 18 9.95 -3.86 24.75
N TYR A 19 9.36 -2.99 23.94
CA TYR A 19 9.65 -1.56 23.90
C TYR A 19 8.62 -0.75 24.68
N SER A 20 9.05 0.40 25.21
CA SER A 20 8.10 1.37 25.76
C SER A 20 7.16 1.88 24.64
N ALA A 21 5.92 2.22 25.00
CA ALA A 21 4.97 2.79 24.04
C ALA A 21 5.54 4.03 23.32
N GLN A 22 6.33 4.83 24.04
CA GLN A 22 6.95 6.03 23.50
C GLN A 22 8.02 5.72 22.45
N ASP A 23 8.87 4.71 22.69
CA ASP A 23 9.91 4.31 21.73
C ASP A 23 9.32 3.59 20.53
N LEU A 24 8.27 2.77 20.75
CA LEU A 24 7.54 2.11 19.69
C LEU A 24 6.92 3.13 18.71
N VAL A 25 6.25 4.15 19.25
CA VAL A 25 5.66 5.24 18.45
C VAL A 25 6.73 5.99 17.65
N LYS A 26 7.91 6.24 18.22
CA LYS A 26 9.03 6.87 17.47
C LYS A 26 9.47 5.99 16.30
N ILE A 27 9.65 4.68 16.53
CA ILE A 27 10.07 3.73 15.50
C ILE A 27 9.04 3.67 14.37
N LEU A 28 7.74 3.56 14.70
CA LEU A 28 6.66 3.55 13.72
C LEU A 28 6.60 4.86 12.92
N ASN A 29 6.70 6.00 13.60
CA ASN A 29 6.70 7.30 12.92
C ASN A 29 7.86 7.44 11.92
N GLU A 30 9.07 6.98 12.27
CA GLU A 30 10.20 6.99 11.35
C GLU A 30 9.96 6.05 10.15
N LEU A 31 9.38 4.88 10.37
CA LEU A 31 9.07 3.92 9.31
C LEU A 31 7.98 4.48 8.38
N PHE A 32 6.87 4.96 8.94
CA PHE A 32 5.76 5.49 8.14
C PHE A 32 6.15 6.78 7.40
N ALA A 33 7.00 7.63 7.98
CA ALA A 33 7.58 8.76 7.26
C ALA A 33 8.44 8.33 6.05
N ARG A 34 9.09 7.16 6.13
CA ARG A 34 9.77 6.57 4.95
C ARG A 34 8.78 6.07 3.92
N PHE A 35 7.68 5.43 4.37
CA PHE A 35 6.63 4.96 3.47
C PHE A 35 5.90 6.11 2.79
N ASP A 36 5.66 7.21 3.47
CA ASP A 36 5.06 8.42 2.87
C ASP A 36 5.96 8.99 1.75
N ARG A 37 7.28 9.05 1.96
CA ARG A 37 8.23 9.43 0.90
C ARG A 37 8.27 8.43 -0.27
N LEU A 38 8.09 7.14 -0.01
CA LEU A 38 7.96 6.14 -1.05
C LEU A 38 6.63 6.28 -1.79
N ALA A 39 5.54 6.62 -1.09
CA ALA A 39 4.24 6.89 -1.70
C ALA A 39 4.31 8.09 -2.66
N GLU A 40 4.95 9.18 -2.26
CA GLU A 40 5.23 10.32 -3.16
C GLU A 40 6.04 9.89 -4.38
N LYS A 41 7.14 9.16 -4.17
CA LYS A 41 8.03 8.70 -5.24
C LYS A 41 7.32 7.80 -6.25
N TYR A 42 6.46 6.90 -5.80
CA TYR A 42 5.74 5.95 -6.63
C TYR A 42 4.29 6.37 -6.91
N GLN A 43 3.94 7.62 -6.58
CA GLN A 43 2.64 8.25 -6.83
C GLN A 43 1.46 7.39 -6.33
N GLN A 44 1.58 6.97 -5.08
CA GLN A 44 0.54 6.23 -4.36
C GLN A 44 -0.26 7.20 -3.50
N LEU A 45 -1.57 7.04 -3.48
CA LEU A 45 -2.44 7.73 -2.53
C LEU A 45 -2.51 6.93 -1.23
N ARG A 46 -1.90 7.44 -0.16
CA ARG A 46 -2.08 6.86 1.16
C ARG A 46 -3.51 7.05 1.63
N ILE A 47 -4.19 5.96 1.96
CA ILE A 47 -5.54 6.01 2.53
C ILE A 47 -5.44 6.23 4.04
N LYS A 48 -4.82 5.30 4.75
CA LYS A 48 -4.60 5.42 6.21
C LYS A 48 -3.56 4.43 6.73
N ILE A 49 -3.24 4.62 8.00
CA ILE A 49 -2.46 3.70 8.81
C ILE A 49 -3.44 3.03 9.79
N LEU A 50 -3.41 1.71 9.88
CA LEU A 50 -4.25 0.87 10.75
C LEU A 50 -3.34 0.11 11.71
N GLY A 51 -2.99 0.74 12.84
CA GLY A 51 -2.01 0.17 13.76
C GLY A 51 -0.62 0.11 13.14
N ASP A 52 -0.15 -1.07 12.83
CA ASP A 52 1.12 -1.37 12.16
C ASP A 52 0.98 -1.65 10.66
N CYS A 53 -0.24 -1.56 10.12
CA CYS A 53 -0.53 -1.76 8.72
C CYS A 53 -0.60 -0.42 7.97
N TYR A 54 0.13 -0.32 6.85
CA TYR A 54 0.09 0.82 5.92
C TYR A 54 -0.76 0.45 4.71
N TYR A 55 -1.70 1.32 4.35
CA TYR A 55 -2.68 1.08 3.32
C TYR A 55 -2.70 2.22 2.31
N CYS A 56 -2.49 1.91 1.04
CA CYS A 56 -2.48 2.88 -0.06
C CYS A 56 -3.06 2.31 -1.35
N ILE A 57 -3.40 3.20 -2.28
CA ILE A 57 -3.90 2.85 -3.62
C ILE A 57 -3.09 3.56 -4.71
N SER A 58 -3.05 2.96 -5.90
CA SER A 58 -2.42 3.48 -7.09
C SER A 58 -3.42 3.50 -8.25
N GLY A 59 -3.40 4.54 -9.07
CA GLY A 59 -4.35 4.72 -10.16
C GLY A 59 -5.48 5.68 -9.85
N ALA A 60 -5.61 6.13 -8.58
CA ALA A 60 -6.57 7.14 -8.16
C ALA A 60 -5.86 8.24 -7.35
N PRO A 61 -6.33 9.50 -7.37
CA PRO A 61 -7.48 10.02 -8.15
C PRO A 61 -7.19 10.22 -9.63
N VAL A 62 -5.92 10.06 -10.06
CA VAL A 62 -5.50 10.21 -11.46
C VAL A 62 -5.21 8.83 -12.04
N GLU A 63 -5.96 8.46 -13.08
CA GLU A 63 -5.73 7.20 -13.79
C GLU A 63 -4.35 7.17 -14.45
N ARG A 64 -3.69 6.01 -14.34
CA ARG A 64 -2.35 5.77 -14.86
C ARG A 64 -2.22 4.37 -15.44
N PRO A 65 -1.58 4.20 -16.60
CA PRO A 65 -1.38 2.88 -17.19
C PRO A 65 -0.33 2.04 -16.43
N ASP A 66 0.60 2.70 -15.70
CA ASP A 66 1.69 2.08 -14.96
C ASP A 66 1.39 1.87 -13.45
N HIS A 67 0.12 2.05 -13.04
CA HIS A 67 -0.32 1.98 -11.64
C HIS A 67 0.13 0.68 -10.93
N ALA A 68 0.05 -0.46 -11.62
CA ALA A 68 0.42 -1.75 -11.05
C ALA A 68 1.95 -1.89 -10.86
N VAL A 69 2.72 -1.45 -11.84
CA VAL A 69 4.19 -1.47 -11.80
C VAL A 69 4.70 -0.63 -10.65
N LEU A 70 4.18 0.60 -10.51
CA LEU A 70 4.55 1.50 -9.42
C LEU A 70 4.16 0.95 -8.04
N CYS A 71 2.97 0.34 -7.95
CA CYS A 71 2.49 -0.29 -6.72
C CYS A 71 3.41 -1.45 -6.29
N VAL A 72 3.86 -2.30 -7.22
CA VAL A 72 4.82 -3.38 -6.91
C VAL A 72 6.17 -2.82 -6.47
N HIS A 73 6.69 -1.78 -7.14
CA HIS A 73 7.92 -1.12 -6.71
C HIS A 73 7.81 -0.48 -5.33
N MET A 74 6.64 0.08 -4.99
CA MET A 74 6.34 0.56 -3.64
C MET A 74 6.47 -0.58 -2.64
N GLY A 75 5.78 -1.70 -2.83
CA GLY A 75 5.83 -2.86 -1.95
C GLY A 75 7.24 -3.42 -1.76
N LEU A 76 8.01 -3.57 -2.84
CA LEU A 76 9.41 -4.01 -2.78
C LEU A 76 10.30 -3.02 -2.00
N SER A 77 10.02 -1.72 -2.12
CA SER A 77 10.74 -0.69 -1.38
C SER A 77 10.39 -0.68 0.10
N MET A 78 9.13 -1.00 0.46
CA MET A 78 8.69 -1.17 1.85
C MET A 78 9.38 -2.36 2.52
N VAL A 79 9.48 -3.50 1.82
CA VAL A 79 10.23 -4.68 2.29
C VAL A 79 11.72 -4.35 2.52
N LYS A 80 12.32 -3.46 1.71
CA LYS A 80 13.68 -2.99 1.95
C LYS A 80 13.75 -2.03 3.16
N ALA A 81 12.75 -1.17 3.32
CA ALA A 81 12.75 -0.16 4.37
C ALA A 81 12.62 -0.76 5.79
N ILE A 82 11.91 -1.89 5.96
CA ILE A 82 11.79 -2.55 7.26
C ILE A 82 13.14 -3.04 7.80
N LYS A 83 14.13 -3.30 6.93
CA LYS A 83 15.49 -3.69 7.35
C LYS A 83 16.15 -2.66 8.26
N TYR A 84 15.79 -1.39 8.09
CA TYR A 84 16.20 -0.34 9.01
C TYR A 84 15.66 -0.56 10.44
N VAL A 85 14.37 -0.95 10.55
CA VAL A 85 13.77 -1.24 11.85
C VAL A 85 14.41 -2.48 12.48
N GLN A 86 14.64 -3.53 11.70
CA GLN A 86 15.37 -4.71 12.17
C GLN A 86 16.71 -4.34 12.80
N GLN A 87 17.51 -3.52 12.11
CA GLN A 87 18.83 -3.09 12.60
C GLN A 87 18.73 -2.21 13.85
N LYS A 88 17.75 -1.31 13.90
CA LYS A 88 17.58 -0.37 15.02
C LYS A 88 17.07 -1.05 16.29
N THR A 89 16.17 -2.04 16.13
CA THR A 89 15.53 -2.72 17.26
C THR A 89 16.21 -4.04 17.62
N ASN A 90 17.12 -4.52 16.78
CA ASN A 90 17.68 -5.87 16.88
C ASN A 90 16.60 -6.96 17.02
N SER A 91 15.43 -6.74 16.38
CA SER A 91 14.26 -7.61 16.45
C SER A 91 13.97 -8.22 15.08
N PRO A 92 13.50 -9.47 15.03
CA PRO A 92 13.22 -10.17 13.76
C PRO A 92 11.89 -9.72 13.14
N VAL A 93 11.76 -8.42 12.85
CA VAL A 93 10.59 -7.87 12.14
C VAL A 93 10.80 -7.93 10.63
N ASP A 94 9.72 -8.10 9.88
CA ASP A 94 9.75 -8.03 8.42
C ASP A 94 8.43 -7.43 7.90
N MET A 95 8.32 -7.20 6.60
CA MET A 95 7.08 -6.72 5.98
C MET A 95 6.38 -7.84 5.22
N ARG A 96 5.08 -7.89 5.37
CA ARG A 96 4.19 -8.69 4.54
C ARG A 96 3.38 -7.72 3.68
N VAL A 97 3.44 -7.87 2.36
CA VAL A 97 2.80 -6.95 1.40
C VAL A 97 1.85 -7.72 0.51
N GLY A 98 0.59 -7.29 0.45
CA GLY A 98 -0.44 -7.81 -0.44
C GLY A 98 -0.90 -6.75 -1.43
N ILE A 99 -1.01 -7.12 -2.71
CA ILE A 99 -1.46 -6.23 -3.79
C ILE A 99 -2.56 -6.91 -4.60
N HIS A 100 -3.66 -6.21 -4.79
CA HIS A 100 -4.74 -6.63 -5.67
C HIS A 100 -5.18 -5.48 -6.57
N THR A 101 -5.61 -5.80 -7.79
CA THR A 101 -6.17 -4.83 -8.74
C THR A 101 -7.68 -5.00 -8.83
N GLY A 102 -8.42 -3.94 -8.61
CA GLY A 102 -9.87 -4.01 -8.63
C GLY A 102 -10.57 -2.67 -8.71
N ALA A 103 -11.87 -2.73 -8.58
CA ALA A 103 -12.71 -1.54 -8.47
C ALA A 103 -12.65 -0.99 -7.04
N VAL A 104 -12.54 0.33 -6.92
CA VAL A 104 -12.53 1.03 -5.63
C VAL A 104 -13.65 2.05 -5.62
N LEU A 105 -14.45 2.05 -4.57
CA LEU A 105 -15.39 3.11 -4.26
C LEU A 105 -14.79 3.97 -3.16
N ALA A 106 -14.41 5.20 -3.49
CA ALA A 106 -13.88 6.16 -2.54
C ALA A 106 -14.99 7.05 -1.99
N GLY A 107 -14.91 7.38 -0.71
CA GLY A 107 -15.91 8.25 -0.08
C GLY A 107 -15.46 8.80 1.27
N ILE A 108 -16.19 9.80 1.73
CA ILE A 108 -16.00 10.41 3.03
C ILE A 108 -17.09 9.90 3.95
N LEU A 109 -16.70 9.28 5.05
CA LEU A 109 -17.59 8.78 6.09
C LEU A 109 -17.53 9.67 7.33
N GLY A 110 -18.67 9.75 8.00
CA GLY A 110 -18.83 10.44 9.27
C GLY A 110 -19.54 11.78 9.13
N GLN A 111 -20.32 12.13 10.18
CA GLN A 111 -21.05 13.41 10.24
C GLN A 111 -20.33 14.48 11.06
N ARG A 112 -19.55 14.06 12.07
CA ARG A 112 -18.79 14.96 12.96
C ARG A 112 -17.28 14.89 12.77
N GLN A 113 -16.80 13.70 12.43
CA GLN A 113 -15.40 13.46 12.07
C GLN A 113 -15.37 12.79 10.71
N TRP A 114 -14.94 13.51 9.71
CA TRP A 114 -14.88 13.04 8.34
C TRP A 114 -13.61 12.20 8.13
N GLN A 115 -13.81 10.99 7.63
CA GLN A 115 -12.70 10.10 7.26
C GLN A 115 -12.85 9.70 5.81
N PHE A 116 -11.86 10.00 5.00
CA PHE A 116 -11.76 9.47 3.66
C PHE A 116 -11.35 7.99 3.74
N ASP A 117 -12.08 7.16 3.05
CA ASP A 117 -11.77 5.74 2.96
C ASP A 117 -12.21 5.16 1.62
N VAL A 118 -11.79 3.93 1.33
CA VAL A 118 -12.15 3.20 0.12
C VAL A 118 -12.77 1.85 0.47
N TYR A 119 -13.77 1.47 -0.33
CA TYR A 119 -14.60 0.30 -0.08
C TYR A 119 -14.79 -0.48 -1.36
N SER A 120 -14.66 -1.77 -1.30
CA SER A 120 -15.14 -2.73 -2.29
C SER A 120 -14.80 -4.15 -1.85
N LYS A 121 -15.32 -5.16 -2.56
CA LYS A 121 -14.86 -6.55 -2.41
C LYS A 121 -13.38 -6.68 -2.78
N ASP A 122 -12.91 -5.90 -3.75
CA ASP A 122 -11.49 -5.92 -4.16
C ASP A 122 -10.57 -5.35 -3.08
N VAL A 123 -11.04 -4.38 -2.27
CA VAL A 123 -10.32 -3.88 -1.08
C VAL A 123 -10.19 -4.97 -0.02
N GLU A 124 -11.25 -5.74 0.24
CA GLU A 124 -11.20 -6.87 1.15
C GLU A 124 -10.24 -7.96 0.64
N LEU A 125 -10.27 -8.26 -0.66
CA LEU A 125 -9.35 -9.23 -1.28
C LEU A 125 -7.89 -8.77 -1.18
N ALA A 126 -7.60 -7.48 -1.32
CA ALA A 126 -6.26 -6.94 -1.12
C ALA A 126 -5.77 -7.14 0.32
N ASN A 127 -6.63 -6.94 1.33
CA ASN A 127 -6.32 -7.25 2.71
C ASN A 127 -6.04 -8.76 2.90
N LYS A 128 -6.85 -9.63 2.27
CA LYS A 128 -6.64 -11.08 2.27
C LYS A 128 -5.37 -11.51 1.53
N MET A 129 -4.97 -10.77 0.50
CA MET A 129 -3.67 -10.97 -0.15
C MET A 129 -2.52 -10.70 0.82
N GLU A 130 -2.61 -9.64 1.63
CA GLU A 130 -1.62 -9.33 2.66
C GLU A 130 -1.58 -10.44 3.71
N SER A 131 -2.69 -10.77 4.37
CA SER A 131 -2.74 -11.73 5.47
C SER A 131 -2.32 -13.16 5.08
N SER A 132 -2.55 -13.56 3.83
CA SER A 132 -2.09 -14.83 3.25
C SER A 132 -0.68 -14.78 2.66
N GLY A 133 -0.01 -13.63 2.72
CA GLY A 133 1.34 -13.43 2.20
C GLY A 133 2.44 -14.11 3.02
N LYS A 134 3.67 -13.84 2.66
CA LYS A 134 4.88 -14.29 3.39
C LYS A 134 5.72 -13.08 3.77
N ALA A 135 6.32 -13.12 4.95
CA ALA A 135 7.27 -12.11 5.41
C ALA A 135 8.41 -11.91 4.38
N GLY A 136 8.78 -10.68 4.13
CA GLY A 136 9.83 -10.31 3.18
C GLY A 136 9.44 -10.44 1.71
N ARG A 137 8.16 -10.72 1.39
CA ARG A 137 7.71 -10.94 0.02
C ARG A 137 6.53 -10.03 -0.35
N VAL A 138 6.48 -9.67 -1.64
CA VAL A 138 5.32 -9.00 -2.25
C VAL A 138 4.44 -10.05 -2.89
N HIS A 139 3.20 -10.17 -2.40
CA HIS A 139 2.18 -11.11 -2.81
C HIS A 139 1.14 -10.40 -3.66
N LEU A 140 0.88 -10.89 -4.85
CA LEU A 140 -0.03 -10.26 -5.80
C LEU A 140 -1.00 -11.26 -6.44
N SER A 141 -2.16 -10.75 -6.86
CA SER A 141 -3.16 -11.53 -7.58
C SER A 141 -2.83 -11.64 -9.07
N GLU A 142 -3.36 -12.66 -9.74
CA GLU A 142 -3.31 -12.83 -11.20
C GLU A 142 -3.80 -11.59 -11.94
N LYS A 143 -4.83 -10.91 -11.40
CA LYS A 143 -5.36 -9.68 -11.96
C LYS A 143 -4.32 -8.55 -11.92
N THR A 144 -3.55 -8.41 -10.84
CA THR A 144 -2.44 -7.47 -10.78
C THR A 144 -1.32 -7.86 -11.76
N LEU A 145 -1.01 -9.15 -11.85
CA LEU A 145 0.03 -9.65 -12.75
C LEU A 145 -0.22 -9.26 -14.21
N SER A 146 -1.48 -9.24 -14.67
CA SER A 146 -1.85 -8.88 -16.03
C SER A 146 -1.48 -7.43 -16.42
N PHE A 147 -1.29 -6.54 -15.44
CA PHE A 147 -0.89 -5.14 -15.63
C PHE A 147 0.63 -4.90 -15.50
N LEU A 148 1.43 -5.92 -15.22
CA LEU A 148 2.88 -5.76 -14.99
C LEU A 148 3.74 -5.79 -16.27
N ASN A 149 3.14 -6.03 -17.44
CA ASN A 149 3.79 -5.97 -18.74
C ASN A 149 5.11 -6.77 -18.85
N GLY A 150 5.26 -7.85 -18.08
CA GLY A 150 6.48 -8.66 -18.06
C GLY A 150 7.71 -7.97 -17.45
N GLU A 151 7.54 -6.95 -16.63
CA GLU A 151 8.63 -6.23 -15.98
C GLU A 151 9.19 -6.93 -14.74
N PHE A 152 8.50 -7.98 -14.28
CA PHE A 152 8.87 -8.75 -13.10
C PHE A 152 8.84 -10.24 -13.39
N GLU A 153 9.77 -10.97 -12.79
CA GLU A 153 9.70 -12.40 -12.67
C GLU A 153 8.88 -12.78 -11.44
N VAL A 154 7.99 -13.75 -11.59
CA VAL A 154 7.06 -14.17 -10.53
C VAL A 154 7.09 -15.68 -10.35
N GLU A 155 6.75 -16.14 -9.16
CA GLU A 155 6.54 -17.55 -8.85
C GLU A 155 5.16 -17.78 -8.25
N PRO A 156 4.54 -18.97 -8.43
CA PRO A 156 3.24 -19.28 -7.83
C PRO A 156 3.29 -19.18 -6.30
N ALA A 157 2.32 -18.47 -5.73
CA ALA A 157 2.24 -18.26 -4.29
C ALA A 157 1.23 -19.18 -3.59
N PHE A 158 0.24 -19.69 -4.32
CA PHE A 158 -0.83 -20.56 -3.80
C PHE A 158 -1.56 -19.95 -2.59
N GLY A 159 -1.85 -18.65 -2.62
CA GLY A 159 -2.56 -17.94 -1.56
C GLY A 159 -3.96 -18.48 -1.32
N GLU A 160 -4.62 -18.97 -2.39
CA GLU A 160 -5.92 -19.61 -2.35
C GLU A 160 -5.96 -20.90 -1.51
N LYS A 161 -4.80 -21.50 -1.23
CA LYS A 161 -4.69 -22.66 -0.32
C LYS A 161 -4.59 -22.24 1.15
N ARG A 162 -4.26 -20.96 1.42
CA ARG A 162 -4.08 -20.42 2.78
C ARG A 162 -5.22 -19.51 3.24
N GLU A 163 -5.94 -18.93 2.27
CA GLU A 163 -7.03 -17.97 2.55
C GLU A 163 -8.28 -18.35 1.74
N GLU A 164 -9.34 -18.66 2.45
CA GLU A 164 -10.60 -19.13 1.85
C GLU A 164 -11.27 -18.08 0.95
N ALA A 165 -11.18 -16.80 1.32
CA ALA A 165 -11.75 -15.72 0.51
C ALA A 165 -11.13 -15.65 -0.89
N LEU A 166 -9.81 -15.87 -1.00
CA LEU A 166 -9.12 -15.93 -2.29
C LEU A 166 -9.54 -17.16 -3.10
N ARG A 167 -9.75 -18.30 -2.43
CA ARG A 167 -10.24 -19.52 -3.05
C ARG A 167 -11.66 -19.35 -3.61
N ILE A 168 -12.57 -18.76 -2.83
CA ILE A 168 -13.95 -18.48 -3.23
C ILE A 168 -13.98 -17.49 -4.40
N ALA A 169 -13.10 -16.47 -4.39
CA ALA A 169 -12.97 -15.53 -5.48
C ALA A 169 -12.30 -16.11 -6.74
N GLY A 170 -11.78 -17.34 -6.68
CA GLY A 170 -11.10 -17.99 -7.80
C GLY A 170 -9.77 -17.34 -8.19
N LEU A 171 -9.14 -16.60 -7.27
CA LEU A 171 -7.91 -15.86 -7.56
C LEU A 171 -6.68 -16.74 -7.42
N LYS A 172 -5.91 -16.86 -8.50
CA LYS A 172 -4.53 -17.33 -8.43
C LYS A 172 -3.62 -16.22 -7.94
N THR A 173 -2.58 -16.60 -7.21
CA THR A 173 -1.68 -15.65 -6.57
C THR A 173 -0.22 -15.96 -6.84
N PHE A 174 0.62 -14.92 -6.79
CA PHE A 174 2.02 -14.97 -7.14
C PHE A 174 2.87 -14.16 -6.16
N PHE A 175 4.14 -14.55 -6.01
CA PHE A 175 5.16 -13.73 -5.36
C PHE A 175 6.09 -13.11 -6.40
N ILE A 176 6.49 -11.86 -6.19
CA ILE A 176 7.59 -11.27 -6.97
C ILE A 176 8.89 -11.95 -6.58
N SER A 177 9.62 -12.49 -7.55
CA SER A 177 10.95 -13.09 -7.38
C SER A 177 12.07 -12.15 -7.81
N LYS A 178 11.89 -11.42 -8.92
CA LYS A 178 12.93 -10.53 -9.46
C LYS A 178 12.34 -9.36 -10.22
N VAL A 179 13.02 -8.22 -10.17
CA VAL A 179 12.75 -7.05 -11.02
C VAL A 179 13.58 -7.20 -12.29
N LEU A 180 12.93 -7.26 -13.45
CA LEU A 180 13.58 -7.39 -14.76
C LEU A 180 13.88 -6.02 -15.38
N LYS A 181 12.98 -5.04 -15.19
CA LYS A 181 13.16 -3.67 -15.65
C LYS A 181 13.09 -2.70 -14.47
N PRO A 182 14.11 -1.84 -14.28
CA PRO A 182 14.01 -0.78 -13.29
C PRO A 182 12.93 0.22 -13.69
N VAL A 183 12.37 0.93 -12.71
CA VAL A 183 11.43 2.03 -12.98
C VAL A 183 12.08 3.03 -13.91
N SER A 184 11.56 3.22 -15.12
CA SER A 184 12.04 4.26 -16.02
C SER A 184 11.67 5.63 -15.42
N ARG A 185 12.62 6.54 -15.32
CA ARG A 185 12.42 7.92 -14.84
C ARG A 185 11.60 8.79 -15.82
N THR A 186 11.11 8.24 -16.92
CA THR A 186 10.61 8.98 -18.07
C THR A 186 9.10 9.11 -18.19
N TRP A 187 8.34 8.82 -17.16
CA TRP A 187 6.94 9.23 -17.16
C TRP A 187 6.85 10.63 -16.54
N GLY A 188 6.75 11.61 -17.45
CA GLY A 188 6.87 13.02 -17.19
C GLY A 188 6.03 13.48 -16.00
N VAL A 189 6.73 13.99 -15.03
CA VAL A 189 6.23 15.16 -14.33
C VAL A 189 6.19 16.24 -15.39
N ALA A 190 5.00 16.62 -15.85
CA ALA A 190 4.84 17.88 -16.53
C ALA A 190 5.39 18.93 -15.56
N GLU A 191 6.53 19.53 -15.93
CA GLU A 191 7.09 20.64 -15.18
C GLU A 191 6.01 21.74 -15.15
N GLY A 192 5.34 21.91 -14.03
CA GLY A 192 4.37 22.98 -13.85
C GLY A 192 3.29 22.75 -12.82
N GLU A 193 2.84 21.54 -12.61
CA GLU A 193 1.89 21.25 -11.54
C GLU A 193 2.60 20.57 -10.38
N LYS A 194 3.09 21.39 -9.46
CA LYS A 194 3.38 20.93 -8.10
C LYS A 194 2.10 20.30 -7.59
N CYS A 195 2.09 18.97 -7.50
CA CYS A 195 1.05 18.24 -6.79
C CYS A 195 1.08 18.70 -5.32
N ALA A 196 0.47 19.84 -5.05
CA ALA A 196 0.19 20.36 -3.71
C ALA A 196 -0.80 19.46 -2.95
N PHE A 197 -1.17 18.32 -3.55
CA PHE A 197 -2.17 17.38 -3.05
C PHE A 197 -1.64 16.35 -2.06
N LEU A 198 -0.33 16.28 -1.81
CA LEU A 198 0.25 15.17 -1.07
C LEU A 198 0.69 15.51 0.35
N LEU A 199 0.50 16.73 0.77
CA LEU A 199 0.76 17.11 2.14
C LEU A 199 -0.53 16.99 2.94
N SER A 200 -0.60 15.86 3.67
CA SER A 200 -1.49 15.65 4.82
C SER A 200 -2.91 16.20 4.61
N PRO A 201 -3.93 15.38 4.60
CA PRO A 201 -5.23 15.87 4.98
C PRO A 201 -5.24 16.06 6.51
N VAL A 202 -4.52 17.02 7.02
CA VAL A 202 -5.14 17.89 7.98
C VAL A 202 -6.21 18.58 7.14
N ILE A 203 -7.36 17.92 6.99
CA ILE A 203 -8.58 18.56 6.51
C ILE A 203 -8.67 19.78 7.39
N ASP A 204 -8.40 20.95 6.80
CA ASP A 204 -8.61 22.21 7.52
C ASP A 204 -10.08 22.13 7.95
N ALA A 205 -10.29 22.03 9.26
CA ALA A 205 -11.61 21.86 9.86
C ALA A 205 -12.57 23.02 9.52
N ARG A 206 -12.14 23.95 8.66
CA ARG A 206 -12.86 25.11 8.15
C ARG A 206 -13.47 24.91 6.76
N LEU A 207 -13.11 23.84 6.04
CA LEU A 207 -13.70 23.58 4.73
C LEU A 207 -15.06 22.87 4.88
N SER A 208 -16.07 23.34 4.15
CA SER A 208 -17.36 22.68 4.09
C SER A 208 -17.26 21.35 3.33
N GLY A 209 -18.16 20.38 3.62
CA GLY A 209 -18.20 19.08 2.93
C GLY A 209 -18.26 19.18 1.40
N GLU A 210 -18.93 20.23 0.89
CA GLU A 210 -19.01 20.51 -0.55
C GLU A 210 -17.67 20.94 -1.16
N GLU A 211 -16.86 21.70 -0.44
CA GLU A 211 -15.54 22.15 -0.93
C GLU A 211 -14.53 21.00 -0.96
N VAL A 212 -14.62 20.09 0.01
CA VAL A 212 -13.81 18.85 0.01
C VAL A 212 -14.23 17.96 -1.16
N PHE A 213 -15.54 17.79 -1.40
CA PHE A 213 -16.05 16.95 -2.48
C PHE A 213 -15.67 17.49 -3.88
N LYS A 214 -15.74 18.83 -4.10
CA LYS A 214 -15.31 19.47 -5.35
C LYS A 214 -13.80 19.34 -5.64
N ARG A 215 -13.00 19.02 -4.63
CA ARG A 215 -11.55 18.81 -4.77
C ARG A 215 -11.18 17.37 -5.17
N PHE A 216 -12.12 16.41 -5.00
CA PHE A 216 -11.93 14.99 -5.29
C PHE A 216 -12.74 14.48 -6.50
N LEU A 217 -13.53 15.34 -7.13
CA LEU A 217 -14.15 15.14 -8.44
C LEU A 217 -13.38 15.90 -9.53
#